data_e7f4d44263b1fed4b28c33eaeba2bd38
#
_entry.id   e7f4d44263b1fed4b28c33eaeba2bd38
#
_cell.length_a   1.000
_cell.length_b   1.000
_cell.length_c   1.000
_cell.angle_alpha   90.00
_cell.angle_beta   90.00
_cell.angle_gamma   90.00
#
_symmetry.space_group_name_H-M   'P 1'
#
loop_
_entity.id
_entity.type
_entity.pdbx_description
1 polymer ?
#
loop_
_entity_poly.entity_id
_entity_poly.type
_entity_poly.pdbx_seq_one_letter_code
_entity_poly.pdbx_strand_id
1 'polypeptide(L)'
;MKAGVSSACLYPLHTEDSVRAIAELGVKNMEIFINDISETEGEIFEDICRIKEIYDINVMSVHPFSSPMETLFLFSDYDRRRSTFFDMYRRYFDCMTRLGAKIFVLHGAILSAGCSDEHYIEQYLKLCHIAEEYGVTVCQENISYCKSKDIAFLKKMKKECGGRAKFVLDIKQAVRSKLSPFDIIDALDDSIIHVHVSDHREGADCLPIGDGSFDFSALISRLRATGFDGGLMVELYRRNFGENKELFESMKKIEALI
;
A
#
# COMPACT_ATOMS: atom_id res chain seq x y z
N MET A 1 -11.59 9.11 -7.95
CA MET A 1 -11.30 7.90 -7.16
C MET A 1 -11.45 6.65 -8.01
N LYS A 2 -10.75 5.56 -7.73
CA LYS A 2 -10.84 4.28 -8.44
C LYS A 2 -10.85 3.13 -7.45
N ALA A 3 -11.78 2.17 -7.58
CA ALA A 3 -11.77 0.94 -6.80
C ALA A 3 -10.92 -0.13 -7.49
N GLY A 4 -10.24 -0.96 -6.71
CA GLY A 4 -9.40 -2.04 -7.20
C GLY A 4 -9.14 -3.13 -6.16
N VAL A 5 -8.25 -4.06 -6.48
CA VAL A 5 -7.90 -5.21 -5.61
C VAL A 5 -6.39 -5.35 -5.55
N SER A 6 -5.85 -5.65 -4.38
CA SER A 6 -4.45 -5.99 -4.19
C SER A 6 -4.20 -7.47 -4.46
N SER A 7 -3.14 -7.80 -5.21
CA SER A 7 -2.73 -9.18 -5.46
C SER A 7 -2.28 -9.91 -4.18
N ALA A 8 -1.94 -9.16 -3.12
CA ALA A 8 -1.65 -9.69 -1.79
C ALA A 8 -2.79 -10.57 -1.23
N CYS A 9 -4.04 -10.34 -1.67
CA CYS A 9 -5.21 -11.12 -1.24
C CYS A 9 -5.06 -12.62 -1.55
N LEU A 10 -4.29 -12.97 -2.58
CA LEU A 10 -4.15 -14.36 -3.03
C LEU A 10 -2.86 -15.04 -2.57
N TYR A 11 -2.03 -14.35 -1.74
CA TYR A 11 -0.87 -14.99 -1.14
C TYR A 11 -1.26 -16.32 -0.44
N PRO A 12 -0.54 -17.47 -0.66
CA PRO A 12 0.81 -17.59 -1.23
C PRO A 12 0.86 -18.02 -2.73
N LEU A 13 -0.15 -17.70 -3.56
CA LEU A 13 0.00 -17.89 -4.99
C LEU A 13 1.16 -17.02 -5.53
N HIS A 14 1.81 -17.48 -6.59
CA HIS A 14 2.78 -16.65 -7.31
C HIS A 14 2.16 -15.36 -7.79
N THR A 15 2.95 -14.31 -7.90
CA THR A 15 2.46 -12.96 -8.23
C THR A 15 1.77 -12.93 -9.60
N GLU A 16 2.35 -13.56 -10.62
CA GLU A 16 1.75 -13.66 -11.96
C GLU A 16 0.40 -14.39 -11.95
N ASP A 17 0.28 -15.48 -11.18
CA ASP A 17 -0.97 -16.24 -11.05
C ASP A 17 -2.02 -15.44 -10.27
N SER A 18 -1.61 -14.70 -9.25
CA SER A 18 -2.48 -13.82 -8.47
C SER A 18 -3.04 -12.69 -9.33
N VAL A 19 -2.19 -12.02 -10.11
CA VAL A 19 -2.58 -10.95 -11.03
C VAL A 19 -3.54 -11.48 -12.10
N ARG A 20 -3.24 -12.65 -12.68
CA ARG A 20 -4.11 -13.32 -13.66
C ARG A 20 -5.48 -13.65 -13.07
N ALA A 21 -5.52 -14.31 -11.91
CA ALA A 21 -6.76 -14.72 -11.27
C ALA A 21 -7.67 -13.53 -10.92
N ILE A 22 -7.10 -12.41 -10.50
CA ILE A 22 -7.86 -11.18 -10.22
C ILE A 22 -8.33 -10.53 -11.53
N ALA A 23 -7.50 -10.52 -12.58
CA ALA A 23 -7.86 -9.99 -13.89
C ALA A 23 -9.01 -10.75 -14.54
N GLU A 24 -9.04 -12.08 -14.41
CA GLU A 24 -10.11 -12.95 -14.91
C GLU A 24 -11.46 -12.69 -14.25
N LEU A 25 -11.48 -12.13 -13.02
CA LEU A 25 -12.72 -11.64 -12.40
C LEU A 25 -13.25 -10.33 -13.01
N GLY A 26 -12.46 -9.68 -13.87
CA GLY A 26 -12.82 -8.41 -14.51
C GLY A 26 -12.32 -7.17 -13.77
N VAL A 27 -11.44 -7.33 -12.77
CA VAL A 27 -10.80 -6.20 -12.07
C VAL A 27 -9.82 -5.49 -13.00
N LYS A 28 -9.94 -4.17 -13.11
CA LYS A 28 -9.09 -3.33 -13.97
C LYS A 28 -8.04 -2.51 -13.23
N ASN A 29 -8.32 -2.12 -11.99
CA ASN A 29 -7.35 -1.40 -11.18
C ASN A 29 -6.74 -2.36 -10.15
N MET A 30 -5.43 -2.46 -10.11
CA MET A 30 -4.74 -3.37 -9.19
C MET A 30 -3.62 -2.69 -8.44
N GLU A 31 -3.38 -3.19 -7.25
CA GLU A 31 -2.09 -3.13 -6.59
C GLU A 31 -1.37 -4.46 -6.81
N ILE A 32 -0.11 -4.41 -7.19
CA ILE A 32 0.74 -5.60 -7.32
C ILE A 32 1.60 -5.73 -6.08
N PHE A 33 1.41 -6.82 -5.33
CA PHE A 33 2.29 -7.22 -4.26
C PHE A 33 3.40 -8.08 -4.83
N ILE A 34 4.64 -7.59 -4.76
CA ILE A 34 5.83 -8.32 -5.17
C ILE A 34 6.29 -9.20 -4.01
N ASN A 35 6.27 -10.53 -4.19
CA ASN A 35 6.58 -11.51 -3.16
C ASN A 35 8.06 -11.89 -3.09
N ASP A 36 8.80 -11.68 -4.17
CA ASP A 36 10.25 -11.94 -4.26
C ASP A 36 10.93 -10.93 -5.20
N ILE A 37 12.19 -10.63 -4.95
CA ILE A 37 12.94 -9.68 -5.78
C ILE A 37 13.12 -10.18 -7.23
N SER A 38 13.11 -11.48 -7.47
CA SER A 38 13.15 -12.07 -8.82
C SER A 38 11.91 -11.75 -9.68
N GLU A 39 10.81 -11.35 -9.04
CA GLU A 39 9.57 -10.95 -9.73
C GLU A 39 9.65 -9.51 -10.30
N THR A 40 10.76 -8.82 -10.08
CA THR A 40 10.99 -7.46 -10.61
C THR A 40 11.69 -7.46 -11.97
N GLU A 41 12.17 -8.61 -12.44
CA GLU A 41 12.93 -8.75 -13.70
C GLU A 41 12.81 -10.17 -14.28
N GLY A 42 13.32 -10.39 -15.50
CA GLY A 42 13.34 -11.70 -16.14
C GLY A 42 11.98 -12.20 -16.59
N GLU A 43 11.86 -13.51 -16.81
CA GLU A 43 10.68 -14.15 -17.43
C GLU A 43 9.41 -13.97 -16.59
N ILE A 44 9.50 -14.05 -15.25
CA ILE A 44 8.36 -13.86 -14.35
C ILE A 44 7.79 -12.46 -14.50
N PHE A 45 8.65 -11.46 -14.51
CA PHE A 45 8.23 -10.08 -14.70
C PHE A 45 7.62 -9.82 -16.09
N GLU A 46 8.19 -10.42 -17.14
CA GLU A 46 7.61 -10.35 -18.49
C GLU A 46 6.22 -10.99 -18.55
N ASP A 47 5.96 -12.06 -17.79
CA ASP A 47 4.63 -12.66 -17.68
C ASP A 47 3.65 -11.72 -16.99
N ILE A 48 4.05 -11.05 -15.90
CA ILE A 48 3.22 -10.03 -15.25
C ILE A 48 2.88 -8.89 -16.23
N CYS A 49 3.87 -8.39 -16.98
CA CYS A 49 3.65 -7.35 -17.99
C CYS A 49 2.68 -7.82 -19.08
N ARG A 50 2.83 -9.06 -19.58
CA ARG A 50 1.96 -9.64 -20.60
C ARG A 50 0.52 -9.78 -20.09
N ILE A 51 0.32 -10.25 -18.85
CA ILE A 51 -1.01 -10.33 -18.23
C ILE A 51 -1.63 -8.94 -18.14
N LYS A 52 -0.86 -7.96 -17.68
CA LYS A 52 -1.29 -6.55 -17.60
C LYS A 52 -1.81 -6.06 -18.96
N GLU A 53 -1.10 -6.34 -20.05
CA GLU A 53 -1.49 -5.93 -21.40
C GLU A 53 -2.74 -6.66 -21.88
N ILE A 54 -2.78 -8.01 -21.76
CA ILE A 54 -3.91 -8.84 -22.21
C ILE A 54 -5.22 -8.41 -21.55
N TYR A 55 -5.18 -8.12 -20.25
CA TYR A 55 -6.39 -7.80 -19.48
C TYR A 55 -6.63 -6.30 -19.34
N ASP A 56 -5.78 -5.45 -19.94
CA ASP A 56 -5.83 -3.98 -19.83
C ASP A 56 -5.90 -3.52 -18.37
N ILE A 57 -4.90 -3.95 -17.58
CA ILE A 57 -4.82 -3.66 -16.15
C ILE A 57 -4.12 -2.31 -15.94
N ASN A 58 -4.73 -1.46 -15.13
CA ASN A 58 -4.12 -0.25 -14.60
C ASN A 58 -3.47 -0.58 -13.25
N VAL A 59 -2.14 -0.66 -13.21
CA VAL A 59 -1.39 -0.87 -11.95
C VAL A 59 -1.27 0.45 -11.24
N MET A 60 -1.95 0.60 -10.10
CA MET A 60 -1.99 1.84 -9.33
C MET A 60 -0.83 1.97 -8.36
N SER A 61 -0.45 0.86 -7.74
CA SER A 61 0.57 0.79 -6.71
C SER A 61 1.35 -0.52 -6.76
N VAL A 62 2.53 -0.50 -6.18
CA VAL A 62 3.33 -1.70 -5.87
C VAL A 62 3.59 -1.75 -4.38
N HIS A 63 3.37 -2.92 -3.80
CA HIS A 63 3.64 -3.23 -2.41
C HIS A 63 4.77 -4.27 -2.32
N PRO A 64 5.89 -4.00 -1.64
CA PRO A 64 7.03 -4.91 -1.61
C PRO A 64 6.92 -5.93 -0.47
N PHE A 65 7.40 -7.15 -0.71
CA PHE A 65 7.60 -8.15 0.36
C PHE A 65 8.66 -7.73 1.38
N SER A 66 9.56 -6.85 0.98
CA SER A 66 10.72 -6.41 1.77
C SER A 66 10.37 -5.57 3.00
N SER A 67 9.11 -5.22 3.20
CA SER A 67 8.64 -4.42 4.33
C SER A 67 9.18 -4.86 5.70
N PRO A 68 9.23 -6.16 6.07
CA PRO A 68 9.81 -6.58 7.34
C PRO A 68 11.32 -6.29 7.46
N MET A 69 12.02 -6.16 6.34
CA MET A 69 13.46 -5.89 6.31
C MET A 69 13.78 -4.39 6.41
N GLU A 70 12.84 -3.50 6.21
CA GLU A 70 13.04 -2.05 6.22
C GLU A 70 13.70 -1.57 7.52
N THR A 71 13.29 -2.12 8.65
CA THR A 71 13.89 -1.83 9.95
C THR A 71 15.39 -2.12 10.00
N LEU A 72 15.80 -3.27 9.47
CA LEU A 72 17.17 -3.75 9.56
C LEU A 72 18.09 -3.18 8.48
N PHE A 73 17.52 -2.66 7.40
CA PHE A 73 18.24 -2.15 6.26
C PHE A 73 18.01 -0.64 6.06
N LEU A 74 16.83 -0.21 5.66
CA LEU A 74 16.57 1.20 5.35
C LEU A 74 16.80 2.11 6.56
N PHE A 75 16.31 1.69 7.74
CA PHE A 75 16.43 2.46 8.98
C PHE A 75 17.59 2.04 9.86
N SER A 76 18.54 1.26 9.34
CA SER A 76 19.76 0.84 10.03
C SER A 76 20.71 2.02 10.23
N ASP A 77 21.43 2.05 11.36
CA ASP A 77 22.57 2.97 11.55
C ASP A 77 23.80 2.56 10.70
N TYR A 78 23.82 1.32 10.15
CA TYR A 78 24.91 0.82 9.33
C TYR A 78 24.74 1.22 7.86
N ASP A 79 25.55 2.14 7.38
CA ASP A 79 25.43 2.79 6.07
C ASP A 79 25.46 1.83 4.88
N ARG A 80 26.30 0.78 4.92
CA ARG A 80 26.38 -0.22 3.84
C ARG A 80 25.08 -1.01 3.69
N ARG A 81 24.37 -1.30 4.80
CA ARG A 81 23.06 -1.95 4.73
C ARG A 81 22.04 -1.04 4.03
N ARG A 82 22.05 0.25 4.36
CA ARG A 82 21.18 1.22 3.69
C ARG A 82 21.47 1.30 2.19
N SER A 83 22.76 1.38 1.82
CA SER A 83 23.18 1.41 0.40
C SER A 83 22.65 0.20 -0.36
N THR A 84 22.87 -1.02 0.14
CA THR A 84 22.36 -2.26 -0.46
C THR A 84 20.84 -2.22 -0.63
N PHE A 85 20.12 -1.67 0.36
CA PHE A 85 18.66 -1.62 0.31
C PHE A 85 18.16 -0.57 -0.66
N PHE A 86 18.84 0.56 -0.82
CA PHE A 86 18.53 1.54 -1.87
C PHE A 86 18.72 0.95 -3.27
N ASP A 87 19.72 0.08 -3.49
CA ASP A 87 19.90 -0.61 -4.77
C ASP A 87 18.74 -1.58 -5.05
N MET A 88 18.22 -2.25 -4.02
CA MET A 88 17.03 -3.09 -4.14
C MET A 88 15.78 -2.25 -4.46
N TYR A 89 15.60 -1.08 -3.84
CA TYR A 89 14.49 -0.19 -4.15
C TYR A 89 14.53 0.32 -5.60
N ARG A 90 15.72 0.61 -6.15
CA ARG A 90 15.85 0.97 -7.57
C ARG A 90 15.29 -0.11 -8.49
N ARG A 91 15.47 -1.39 -8.16
CA ARG A 91 14.86 -2.50 -8.92
C ARG A 91 13.33 -2.46 -8.87
N TYR A 92 12.75 -2.20 -7.70
CA TYR A 92 11.29 -1.99 -7.60
C TYR A 92 10.84 -0.80 -8.44
N PHE A 93 11.53 0.34 -8.37
CA PHE A 93 11.13 1.54 -9.11
C PHE A 93 11.29 1.37 -10.62
N ASP A 94 12.29 0.64 -11.08
CA ASP A 94 12.45 0.28 -12.49
C ASP A 94 11.28 -0.60 -12.97
N CYS A 95 10.97 -1.66 -12.23
CA CYS A 95 9.81 -2.51 -12.44
C CYS A 95 8.51 -1.67 -12.50
N MET A 96 8.30 -0.76 -11.54
CA MET A 96 7.13 0.13 -11.50
C MET A 96 7.02 1.02 -12.73
N THR A 97 8.12 1.51 -13.26
CA THR A 97 8.15 2.32 -14.49
C THR A 97 7.57 1.52 -15.67
N ARG A 98 7.94 0.27 -15.82
CA ARG A 98 7.43 -0.63 -16.86
C ARG A 98 5.96 -1.01 -16.63
N LEU A 99 5.54 -1.20 -15.39
CA LEU A 99 4.13 -1.45 -15.03
C LEU A 99 3.25 -0.18 -15.17
N GLY A 100 3.85 0.99 -15.21
CA GLY A 100 3.14 2.28 -15.19
C GLY A 100 2.63 2.66 -13.81
N ALA A 101 3.05 1.95 -12.76
CA ALA A 101 2.67 2.23 -11.37
C ALA A 101 3.37 3.48 -10.84
N LYS A 102 2.67 4.26 -10.01
CA LYS A 102 3.18 5.53 -9.48
C LYS A 102 3.33 5.56 -7.96
N ILE A 103 2.72 4.64 -7.26
CA ILE A 103 2.66 4.59 -5.79
C ILE A 103 3.43 3.38 -5.30
N PHE A 104 4.44 3.61 -4.45
CA PHE A 104 5.18 2.57 -3.74
C PHE A 104 4.78 2.59 -2.26
N VAL A 105 4.30 1.46 -1.73
CA VAL A 105 3.85 1.34 -0.34
C VAL A 105 5.04 1.04 0.57
N LEU A 106 5.23 1.85 1.62
CA LEU A 106 6.30 1.69 2.61
C LEU A 106 5.71 1.43 3.99
N HIS A 107 6.11 0.35 4.66
CA HIS A 107 5.68 0.05 6.03
C HIS A 107 6.48 0.82 7.09
N GLY A 108 7.81 0.87 6.94
CA GLY A 108 8.70 1.59 7.83
C GLY A 108 9.28 0.76 8.99
N ALA A 109 9.94 1.45 9.92
CA ALA A 109 10.59 0.83 11.06
C ALA A 109 9.60 0.33 12.10
N ILE A 110 9.83 -0.88 12.62
CA ILE A 110 9.07 -1.42 13.76
C ILE A 110 9.37 -0.61 15.03
N LEU A 111 8.36 -0.47 15.90
CA LEU A 111 8.47 0.34 17.13
C LEU A 111 9.62 -0.09 18.03
N SER A 112 9.83 -1.39 18.19
CA SER A 112 10.87 -1.94 19.08
C SER A 112 12.31 -1.67 18.62
N ALA A 113 12.51 -1.19 17.39
CA ALA A 113 13.84 -0.89 16.87
C ALA A 113 14.46 0.39 17.44
N GLY A 114 13.66 1.25 18.07
CA GLY A 114 14.16 2.48 18.70
C GLY A 114 14.67 3.55 17.71
N CYS A 115 14.30 3.47 16.43
CA CYS A 115 14.67 4.47 15.43
C CYS A 115 14.15 5.87 15.80
N SER A 116 15.04 6.87 15.83
CA SER A 116 14.62 8.25 16.11
C SER A 116 13.76 8.83 14.98
N ASP A 117 12.96 9.85 15.26
CA ASP A 117 12.14 10.50 14.24
C ASP A 117 12.99 11.14 13.16
N GLU A 118 14.06 11.81 13.59
CA GLU A 118 14.98 12.54 12.71
C GLU A 118 15.67 11.57 11.72
N HIS A 119 16.19 10.44 12.23
CA HIS A 119 16.81 9.42 11.39
C HIS A 119 15.80 8.81 10.43
N TYR A 120 14.59 8.49 10.90
CA TYR A 120 13.51 7.97 10.05
C TYR A 120 13.21 8.91 8.90
N ILE A 121 12.94 10.18 9.19
CA ILE A 121 12.59 11.20 8.20
C ILE A 121 13.73 11.42 7.20
N GLU A 122 14.98 11.44 7.69
CA GLU A 122 16.16 11.55 6.81
C GLU A 122 16.22 10.38 5.79
N GLN A 123 16.05 9.14 6.24
CA GLN A 123 16.12 7.97 5.35
C GLN A 123 14.91 7.91 4.40
N TYR A 124 13.72 8.26 4.89
CA TYR A 124 12.53 8.38 4.05
C TYR A 124 12.72 9.42 2.93
N LEU A 125 13.24 10.59 3.24
CA LEU A 125 13.51 11.64 2.23
C LEU A 125 14.56 11.21 1.20
N LYS A 126 15.60 10.46 1.61
CA LYS A 126 16.56 9.87 0.67
C LYS A 126 15.88 8.88 -0.28
N LEU A 127 15.00 8.03 0.25
CA LEU A 127 14.24 7.09 -0.58
C LEU A 127 13.31 7.83 -1.54
N CYS A 128 12.60 8.88 -1.07
CA CYS A 128 11.77 9.72 -1.95
C CYS A 128 12.57 10.34 -3.08
N HIS A 129 13.77 10.85 -2.78
CA HIS A 129 14.64 11.43 -3.80
C HIS A 129 15.05 10.42 -4.88
N ILE A 130 15.36 9.18 -4.49
CA ILE A 130 15.65 8.10 -5.45
C ILE A 130 14.40 7.76 -6.26
N ALA A 131 13.23 7.65 -5.62
CA ALA A 131 11.97 7.31 -6.29
C ALA A 131 11.54 8.38 -7.32
N GLU A 132 11.82 9.66 -7.04
CA GLU A 132 11.56 10.79 -7.95
C GLU A 132 12.26 10.62 -9.31
N GLU A 133 13.45 10.01 -9.35
CA GLU A 133 14.19 9.73 -10.60
C GLU A 133 13.41 8.78 -11.53
N TYR A 134 12.52 7.95 -10.97
CA TYR A 134 11.67 6.98 -11.67
C TYR A 134 10.22 7.46 -11.84
N GLY A 135 9.91 8.67 -11.37
CA GLY A 135 8.55 9.20 -11.35
C GLY A 135 7.61 8.45 -10.40
N VAL A 136 8.17 7.86 -9.33
CA VAL A 136 7.46 7.09 -8.29
C VAL A 136 7.34 7.93 -7.03
N THR A 137 6.19 7.81 -6.36
CA THR A 137 5.91 8.42 -5.06
C THR A 137 5.95 7.35 -3.97
N VAL A 138 6.83 7.50 -2.99
CA VAL A 138 6.86 6.65 -1.80
C VAL A 138 5.78 7.10 -0.83
N CYS A 139 4.89 6.18 -0.44
CA CYS A 139 3.77 6.45 0.45
C CYS A 139 3.90 5.67 1.74
N GLN A 140 3.96 6.37 2.88
CA GLN A 140 4.01 5.76 4.20
C GLN A 140 2.65 5.17 4.58
N GLU A 141 2.59 3.88 4.89
CA GLU A 141 1.39 3.23 5.42
C GLU A 141 1.34 3.28 6.96
N ASN A 142 0.14 3.37 7.55
CA ASN A 142 -0.11 3.41 8.99
C ASN A 142 -0.08 2.00 9.62
N ILE A 143 1.07 1.37 9.70
CA ILE A 143 1.22 -0.01 10.17
C ILE A 143 1.19 -0.13 11.70
N SER A 144 0.32 -0.98 12.24
CA SER A 144 0.01 -1.11 13.67
C SER A 144 1.17 -1.51 14.58
N TYR A 145 2.23 -2.12 14.05
CA TYR A 145 3.44 -2.51 14.80
C TYR A 145 4.67 -1.66 14.42
N CYS A 146 4.52 -0.73 13.49
CA CYS A 146 5.57 0.20 13.08
C CYS A 146 5.41 1.58 13.75
N LYS A 147 6.43 2.41 13.59
CA LYS A 147 6.44 3.79 14.06
C LYS A 147 5.28 4.60 13.48
N SER A 148 4.88 4.28 12.26
CA SER A 148 3.77 4.89 11.52
C SER A 148 2.36 4.62 12.11
N LYS A 149 2.23 3.81 13.16
CA LYS A 149 0.96 3.70 13.90
C LYS A 149 0.60 4.97 14.68
N ASP A 150 1.58 5.79 15.01
CA ASP A 150 1.39 7.01 15.82
C ASP A 150 1.02 8.19 14.94
N ILE A 151 -0.20 8.71 15.11
CA ILE A 151 -0.67 9.91 14.39
C ILE A 151 0.22 11.13 14.65
N ALA A 152 0.77 11.28 15.84
CA ALA A 152 1.67 12.40 16.16
C ALA A 152 2.95 12.31 15.32
N PHE A 153 3.50 11.10 15.14
CA PHE A 153 4.64 10.86 14.26
C PHE A 153 4.28 11.14 12.78
N LEU A 154 3.14 10.65 12.29
CA LEU A 154 2.71 10.91 10.91
C LEU A 154 2.52 12.41 10.64
N LYS A 155 1.94 13.16 11.58
CA LYS A 155 1.84 14.64 11.49
C LYS A 155 3.20 15.32 11.48
N LYS A 156 4.14 14.86 12.31
CA LYS A 156 5.54 15.35 12.30
C LYS A 156 6.18 15.09 10.95
N MET A 157 6.03 13.88 10.43
CA MET A 157 6.55 13.49 9.11
C MET A 157 5.95 14.35 7.98
N LYS A 158 4.62 14.54 7.95
CA LYS A 158 3.96 15.45 7.00
C LYS A 158 4.56 16.86 7.06
N LYS A 159 4.76 17.40 8.26
CA LYS A 159 5.29 18.74 8.47
C LYS A 159 6.75 18.86 8.02
N GLU A 160 7.62 17.94 8.44
CA GLU A 160 9.07 18.04 8.22
C GLU A 160 9.49 17.65 6.79
N CYS A 161 8.77 16.72 6.16
CA CYS A 161 9.03 16.37 4.75
C CYS A 161 8.38 17.37 3.76
N GLY A 162 7.54 18.28 4.24
CA GLY A 162 6.77 19.17 3.36
C GLY A 162 5.87 18.37 2.41
N GLY A 163 5.64 18.82 1.21
CA GLY A 163 4.78 18.14 0.23
C GLY A 163 5.25 16.75 -0.25
N ARG A 164 6.45 16.31 0.14
CA ARG A 164 7.01 15.00 -0.26
C ARG A 164 6.42 13.83 0.52
N ALA A 165 5.99 14.03 1.78
CA ALA A 165 5.34 12.96 2.53
C ALA A 165 3.96 12.69 1.96
N LYS A 166 3.77 11.49 1.43
CA LYS A 166 2.49 10.94 1.02
C LYS A 166 2.19 9.69 1.80
N PHE A 167 0.90 9.38 1.94
CA PHE A 167 0.45 8.35 2.85
C PHE A 167 -0.52 7.38 2.19
N VAL A 168 -0.45 6.13 2.65
CA VAL A 168 -1.47 5.11 2.45
C VAL A 168 -2.25 4.99 3.76
N LEU A 169 -3.57 5.13 3.70
CA LEU A 169 -4.45 4.80 4.81
C LEU A 169 -4.87 3.33 4.69
N ASP A 170 -4.46 2.49 5.61
CA ASP A 170 -5.00 1.13 5.76
C ASP A 170 -5.98 1.09 6.94
N ILE A 171 -7.25 0.74 6.64
CA ILE A 171 -8.34 0.67 7.63
C ILE A 171 -8.05 -0.44 8.65
N LYS A 172 -7.60 -1.61 8.22
CA LYS A 172 -7.25 -2.75 9.07
C LYS A 172 -6.18 -2.38 10.10
N GLN A 173 -5.15 -1.65 9.64
CA GLN A 173 -4.05 -1.21 10.50
C GLN A 173 -4.49 -0.12 11.49
N ALA A 174 -5.37 0.78 11.08
CA ALA A 174 -5.98 1.77 11.97
C ALA A 174 -6.75 1.08 13.10
N VAL A 175 -7.64 0.14 12.77
CA VAL A 175 -8.43 -0.64 13.73
C VAL A 175 -7.52 -1.37 14.73
N ARG A 176 -6.47 -2.05 14.25
CA ARG A 176 -5.49 -2.75 15.09
C ARG A 176 -4.70 -1.81 16.00
N SER A 177 -4.50 -0.58 15.57
CA SER A 177 -3.89 0.49 16.37
C SER A 177 -4.85 1.12 17.36
N LYS A 178 -6.14 0.73 17.36
CA LYS A 178 -7.23 1.34 18.12
C LYS A 178 -7.44 2.81 17.77
N LEU A 179 -7.23 3.16 16.50
CA LEU A 179 -7.43 4.48 15.93
C LEU A 179 -8.64 4.47 15.01
N SER A 180 -9.34 5.59 14.95
CA SER A 180 -10.34 5.80 13.90
C SER A 180 -9.64 6.11 12.58
N PRO A 181 -10.02 5.48 11.46
CA PRO A 181 -9.55 5.90 10.13
C PRO A 181 -9.83 7.39 9.86
N PHE A 182 -10.92 7.93 10.39
CA PHE A 182 -11.27 9.35 10.26
C PHE A 182 -10.27 10.27 10.94
N ASP A 183 -9.74 9.90 12.13
CA ASP A 183 -8.72 10.69 12.84
C ASP A 183 -7.42 10.77 12.01
N ILE A 184 -7.09 9.70 11.27
CA ILE A 184 -5.93 9.67 10.38
C ILE A 184 -6.18 10.56 9.16
N ILE A 185 -7.39 10.53 8.56
CA ILE A 185 -7.77 11.43 7.47
C ILE A 185 -7.66 12.89 7.92
N ASP A 186 -8.20 13.22 9.11
CA ASP A 186 -8.17 14.59 9.65
C ASP A 186 -6.74 15.08 9.94
N ALA A 187 -5.85 14.14 10.28
CA ALA A 187 -4.44 14.45 10.57
C ALA A 187 -3.61 14.66 9.30
N LEU A 188 -3.88 13.88 8.25
CA LEU A 188 -3.04 13.81 7.04
C LEU A 188 -3.66 14.52 5.84
N ASP A 189 -4.99 14.69 5.82
CA ASP A 189 -5.72 15.50 4.84
C ASP A 189 -5.34 15.14 3.39
N ASP A 190 -5.00 16.11 2.56
CA ASP A 190 -4.60 15.99 1.14
C ASP A 190 -3.32 15.16 0.88
N SER A 191 -2.65 14.75 1.94
CA SER A 191 -1.44 13.92 1.83
C SER A 191 -1.72 12.43 1.71
N ILE A 192 -2.96 11.98 1.97
CA ILE A 192 -3.39 10.60 1.68
C ILE A 192 -3.70 10.51 0.17
N ILE A 193 -3.01 9.62 -0.53
CA ILE A 193 -3.19 9.43 -1.98
C ILE A 193 -3.55 7.98 -2.37
N HIS A 194 -3.60 7.07 -1.39
CA HIS A 194 -3.95 5.67 -1.58
C HIS A 194 -4.61 5.11 -0.31
N VAL A 195 -5.53 4.16 -0.47
CA VAL A 195 -6.26 3.58 0.66
C VAL A 195 -6.38 2.07 0.49
N HIS A 196 -6.02 1.31 1.52
CA HIS A 196 -6.35 -0.11 1.62
C HIS A 196 -7.66 -0.28 2.40
N VAL A 197 -8.64 -0.90 1.76
CA VAL A 197 -9.99 -1.07 2.30
C VAL A 197 -10.25 -2.52 2.66
N SER A 198 -10.76 -2.73 3.86
CA SER A 198 -11.35 -3.96 4.35
C SER A 198 -12.39 -3.61 5.40
N ASP A 199 -13.37 -4.47 5.58
CA ASP A 199 -14.40 -4.25 6.60
C ASP A 199 -13.96 -4.78 7.97
N HIS A 200 -14.67 -4.36 9.02
CA HIS A 200 -14.45 -4.82 10.38
C HIS A 200 -15.71 -4.71 11.23
N ARG A 201 -15.76 -5.49 12.28
CA ARG A 201 -16.75 -5.44 13.36
C ARG A 201 -16.08 -5.78 14.68
N GLU A 202 -16.80 -5.68 15.77
CA GLU A 202 -16.27 -6.10 17.07
C GLU A 202 -15.72 -7.53 17.02
N GLY A 203 -14.47 -7.71 17.44
CA GLY A 203 -13.75 -8.98 17.46
C GLY A 203 -13.26 -9.52 16.12
N ALA A 204 -13.46 -8.82 15.00
CA ALA A 204 -12.99 -9.26 13.70
C ALA A 204 -12.57 -8.08 12.80
N ASP A 205 -11.42 -8.21 12.16
CA ASP A 205 -10.91 -7.24 11.17
C ASP A 205 -10.61 -7.91 9.82
N CYS A 206 -10.27 -7.08 8.83
CA CYS A 206 -9.85 -7.54 7.50
C CYS A 206 -10.92 -8.41 6.81
N LEU A 207 -12.20 -8.04 6.95
CA LEU A 207 -13.34 -8.74 6.39
C LEU A 207 -13.64 -8.24 4.96
N PRO A 208 -14.30 -9.06 4.12
CA PRO A 208 -14.92 -8.60 2.87
C PRO A 208 -15.86 -7.41 3.12
N ILE A 209 -15.94 -6.51 2.14
CA ILE A 209 -16.78 -5.31 2.26
C ILE A 209 -18.26 -5.72 2.41
N GLY A 210 -18.90 -5.25 3.49
CA GLY A 210 -20.29 -5.55 3.84
C GLY A 210 -20.47 -6.74 4.78
N ASP A 211 -19.38 -7.38 5.23
CA ASP A 211 -19.39 -8.43 6.24
C ASP A 211 -19.13 -7.88 7.65
N GLY A 212 -18.82 -6.62 7.75
CA GLY A 212 -18.64 -5.86 8.97
C GLY A 212 -19.71 -4.79 9.17
N SER A 213 -19.32 -3.70 9.84
CA SER A 213 -20.21 -2.58 10.16
C SER A 213 -19.56 -1.21 9.89
N PHE A 214 -18.43 -1.16 9.16
CA PHE A 214 -17.74 0.10 8.89
C PHE A 214 -18.53 0.95 7.87
N ASP A 215 -18.64 2.25 8.16
CA ASP A 215 -19.36 3.19 7.28
C ASP A 215 -18.47 3.67 6.12
N PHE A 216 -18.46 2.91 5.02
CA PHE A 216 -17.73 3.28 3.80
C PHE A 216 -18.30 4.52 3.12
N SER A 217 -19.58 4.82 3.27
CA SER A 217 -20.18 6.06 2.72
C SER A 217 -19.60 7.30 3.39
N ALA A 218 -19.48 7.26 4.72
CA ALA A 218 -18.80 8.31 5.48
C ALA A 218 -17.32 8.42 5.12
N LEU A 219 -16.61 7.28 4.94
CA LEU A 219 -15.20 7.26 4.50
C LEU A 219 -15.04 7.98 3.16
N ILE A 220 -15.81 7.59 2.15
CA ILE A 220 -15.75 8.18 0.80
C ILE A 220 -16.08 9.68 0.85
N SER A 221 -17.10 10.08 1.61
CA SER A 221 -17.45 11.49 1.80
C SER A 221 -16.29 12.27 2.42
N ARG A 222 -15.63 11.71 3.46
CA ARG A 222 -14.50 12.37 4.14
C ARG A 222 -13.29 12.49 3.23
N LEU A 223 -12.96 11.44 2.49
CA LEU A 223 -11.85 11.47 1.50
C LEU A 223 -12.12 12.50 0.38
N ARG A 224 -13.36 12.59 -0.14
CA ARG A 224 -13.72 13.63 -1.12
C ARG A 224 -13.48 15.05 -0.58
N ALA A 225 -13.79 15.27 0.67
CA ALA A 225 -13.64 16.58 1.30
C ALA A 225 -12.16 17.04 1.36
N THR A 226 -11.19 16.11 1.35
CA THR A 226 -9.75 16.42 1.27
C THR A 226 -9.22 16.59 -0.16
N GLY A 227 -10.06 16.41 -1.18
CA GLY A 227 -9.64 16.39 -2.58
C GLY A 227 -9.03 15.07 -3.04
N PHE A 228 -9.17 13.99 -2.27
CA PHE A 228 -8.64 12.67 -2.62
C PHE A 228 -9.22 12.16 -3.96
N ASP A 229 -8.35 11.78 -4.89
CA ASP A 229 -8.70 11.16 -6.17
C ASP A 229 -7.88 9.89 -6.46
N GLY A 230 -7.43 9.22 -5.40
CA GLY A 230 -6.57 8.04 -5.48
C GLY A 230 -7.31 6.71 -5.63
N GLY A 231 -6.56 5.64 -5.37
CA GLY A 231 -7.05 4.25 -5.37
C GLY A 231 -7.59 3.82 -4.01
N LEU A 232 -8.69 3.06 -4.05
CA LEU A 232 -9.21 2.31 -2.91
C LEU A 232 -9.05 0.83 -3.23
N MET A 233 -8.02 0.19 -2.67
CA MET A 233 -7.66 -1.19 -2.94
C MET A 233 -8.24 -2.12 -1.88
N VAL A 234 -9.09 -3.05 -2.29
CA VAL A 234 -9.49 -4.17 -1.42
C VAL A 234 -8.26 -4.98 -1.09
N GLU A 235 -7.93 -5.07 0.20
CA GLU A 235 -6.81 -5.85 0.70
C GLU A 235 -7.26 -6.73 1.85
N LEU A 236 -7.37 -8.04 1.58
CA LEU A 236 -7.85 -9.06 2.51
C LEU A 236 -6.80 -10.17 2.68
N TYR A 237 -6.76 -10.77 3.86
CA TYR A 237 -6.02 -12.01 4.03
C TYR A 237 -6.77 -13.18 3.39
N ARG A 238 -6.05 -14.06 2.70
CA ARG A 238 -6.62 -15.23 2.00
C ARG A 238 -7.57 -16.06 2.88
N ARG A 239 -7.29 -16.17 4.18
CA ARG A 239 -8.11 -16.91 5.14
C ARG A 239 -9.45 -16.26 5.49
N ASN A 240 -9.66 -15.00 5.10
CA ASN A 240 -10.82 -14.21 5.51
C ASN A 240 -11.94 -14.18 4.45
N PHE A 241 -11.74 -14.84 3.32
CA PHE A 241 -12.76 -15.03 2.29
C PHE A 241 -12.68 -16.44 1.70
N GLY A 242 -13.77 -16.91 1.13
CA GLY A 242 -13.89 -18.26 0.56
C GLY A 242 -13.44 -18.32 -0.89
N GLU A 243 -14.16 -17.62 -1.76
CA GLU A 243 -13.95 -17.65 -3.20
C GLU A 243 -13.40 -16.31 -3.72
N ASN A 244 -12.58 -16.35 -4.77
CA ASN A 244 -11.96 -15.14 -5.33
C ASN A 244 -13.01 -14.11 -5.81
N LYS A 245 -14.22 -14.53 -6.20
CA LYS A 245 -15.30 -13.59 -6.58
C LYS A 245 -15.67 -12.60 -5.47
N GLU A 246 -15.48 -12.96 -4.20
CA GLU A 246 -15.76 -12.08 -3.05
C GLU A 246 -14.87 -10.82 -3.07
N LEU A 247 -13.67 -10.92 -3.66
CA LEU A 247 -12.78 -9.77 -3.88
C LEU A 247 -13.41 -8.80 -4.89
N PHE A 248 -13.92 -9.33 -6.00
CA PHE A 248 -14.61 -8.54 -7.01
C PHE A 248 -15.89 -7.91 -6.46
N GLU A 249 -16.70 -8.68 -5.72
CA GLU A 249 -17.91 -8.18 -5.06
C GLU A 249 -17.61 -7.07 -4.06
N SER A 250 -16.54 -7.23 -3.26
CA SER A 250 -16.06 -6.19 -2.34
C SER A 250 -15.65 -4.91 -3.09
N MET A 251 -14.87 -5.06 -4.17
CA MET A 251 -14.48 -3.93 -5.02
C MET A 251 -15.71 -3.23 -5.60
N LYS A 252 -16.71 -3.98 -6.11
CA LYS A 252 -17.93 -3.41 -6.69
C LYS A 252 -18.76 -2.63 -5.67
N LYS A 253 -18.79 -3.08 -4.40
CA LYS A 253 -19.46 -2.33 -3.32
C LYS A 253 -18.77 -0.97 -3.07
N ILE A 254 -17.44 -0.92 -3.11
CA ILE A 254 -16.70 0.36 -3.03
C ILE A 254 -16.93 1.21 -4.28
N GLU A 255 -16.87 0.60 -5.48
CA GLU A 255 -17.10 1.29 -6.75
C GLU A 255 -18.46 1.98 -6.82
N ALA A 256 -19.49 1.39 -6.22
CA ALA A 256 -20.84 1.96 -6.17
C ALA A 256 -20.97 3.21 -5.26
N LEU A 257 -19.97 3.51 -4.44
CA LEU A 257 -19.94 4.66 -3.52
C LEU A 257 -19.12 5.84 -4.06
N ILE A 258 -18.27 5.64 -5.07
CA ILE A 258 -17.31 6.65 -5.58
C ILE A 258 -17.83 7.47 -6.79
#